data_ddba416c19966aec9cbc2c94ef4432d2
#
_entry.id   ddba416c19966aec9cbc2c94ef4432d2
#
_cell.length_a   1.000
_cell.length_b   1.000
_cell.length_c   1.000
_cell.angle_alpha   90.00
_cell.angle_beta   90.00
_cell.angle_gamma   90.00
#
_symmetry.space_group_name_H-M   'P 1'
#
loop_
_entity.id
_entity.type
_entity.pdbx_description
1 polymer ?
#
loop_
_entity_poly.entity_id
_entity_poly.type
_entity_poly.pdbx_seq_one_letter_code
_entity_poly.pdbx_strand_id
1 'polypeptide(L)'
;MIRKEVRELIDATPFAKKYTSGVLSFAEKELPPGGREKVMASFERVLMPGLEKNQYSILWVEHQDKGRLELNFVIPNMELQTGKRLQPYYDRADRPRIDAWQTLVNHHYGLHDPNAPENRRILTLSDNLPETKQALAESVTRGIDALYHVGEIKGRQGCDSGAHGGRD
;
A
#
# COMPACT_ATOMS: atom_id res chain seq x y z
N MET A 1 -0.01 28.14 -1.65
CA MET A 1 0.02 28.42 -0.20
C MET A 1 0.36 27.15 0.55
N ILE A 2 -0.42 26.10 0.52
CA ILE A 2 -0.23 24.83 1.29
C ILE A 2 1.16 24.19 1.15
N ARG A 3 1.77 24.12 -0.04
CA ARG A 3 3.11 23.53 -0.24
C ARG A 3 4.21 24.22 0.55
N LYS A 4 4.17 25.56 0.61
CA LYS A 4 5.16 26.37 1.33
C LYS A 4 5.00 26.15 2.85
N GLU A 5 3.79 26.21 3.35
CA GLU A 5 3.45 25.98 4.76
C GLU A 5 3.91 24.60 5.24
N VAL A 6 3.60 23.52 4.51
CA VAL A 6 4.03 22.16 4.86
C VAL A 6 5.56 22.04 4.88
N ARG A 7 6.26 22.67 3.95
CA ARG A 7 7.73 22.68 3.94
C ARG A 7 8.28 23.41 5.15
N GLU A 8 7.76 24.59 5.48
CA GLU A 8 8.17 25.36 6.65
C GLU A 8 7.93 24.61 7.95
N LEU A 9 6.80 23.91 8.07
CA LEU A 9 6.52 23.04 9.22
C LEU A 9 7.51 21.87 9.33
N ILE A 10 7.85 21.23 8.21
CA ILE A 10 8.85 20.14 8.17
C ILE A 10 10.23 20.68 8.59
N ASP A 11 10.63 21.84 8.06
CA ASP A 11 11.93 22.44 8.38
C ASP A 11 12.01 22.86 9.85
N ALA A 12 10.92 23.39 10.41
CA ALA A 12 10.81 23.80 11.81
C ALA A 12 10.67 22.63 12.79
N THR A 13 10.33 21.42 12.33
CA THR A 13 10.13 20.25 13.19
C THR A 13 11.43 19.84 13.88
N PRO A 14 11.47 19.77 15.24
CA PRO A 14 12.68 19.44 15.99
C PRO A 14 12.96 17.93 16.07
N PHE A 15 12.04 17.10 15.55
CA PHE A 15 12.11 15.65 15.66
C PHE A 15 13.02 15.03 14.59
N ALA A 16 13.71 13.93 14.92
CA ALA A 16 14.59 13.23 13.97
C ALA A 16 13.83 12.74 12.69
N LYS A 17 12.61 12.25 12.88
CA LYS A 17 11.70 11.96 11.76
C LYS A 17 10.75 13.13 11.60
N LYS A 18 11.01 13.98 10.62
CA LYS A 18 10.32 15.26 10.45
C LYS A 18 8.96 15.14 9.76
N TYR A 19 8.78 14.13 8.93
CA TYR A 19 7.53 13.90 8.18
C TYR A 19 7.24 12.43 7.97
N THR A 20 6.00 12.14 7.63
CA THR A 20 5.52 10.86 7.12
C THR A 20 4.98 11.09 5.72
N SER A 21 5.34 10.21 4.78
CA SER A 21 4.83 10.25 3.40
C SER A 21 4.34 8.89 2.96
N GLY A 22 3.45 8.89 2.00
CA GLY A 22 2.93 7.68 1.40
C GLY A 22 2.18 7.97 0.11
N VAL A 23 1.61 6.94 -0.48
CA VAL A 23 0.85 6.99 -1.71
C VAL A 23 -0.35 6.06 -1.65
N LEU A 24 -1.49 6.53 -2.14
CA LEU A 24 -2.63 5.70 -2.51
C LEU A 24 -2.53 5.49 -4.02
N SER A 25 -2.19 4.28 -4.43
CA SER A 25 -2.04 3.91 -5.84
C SER A 25 -3.25 3.09 -6.28
N PHE A 26 -3.87 3.49 -7.38
CA PHE A 26 -5.04 2.86 -7.96
C PHE A 26 -4.67 2.14 -9.25
N ALA A 27 -5.37 1.07 -9.58
CA ALA A 27 -5.25 0.45 -10.89
C ALA A 27 -5.96 1.31 -11.97
N GLU A 28 -6.96 2.05 -11.54
CA GLU A 28 -7.79 2.92 -12.35
C GLU A 28 -7.07 4.22 -12.70
N LYS A 29 -7.41 4.78 -13.85
CA LYS A 29 -6.93 6.10 -14.29
C LYS A 29 -7.59 7.24 -13.52
N GLU A 30 -8.84 7.05 -13.14
CA GLU A 30 -9.66 8.05 -12.46
C GLU A 30 -10.62 7.38 -11.48
N LEU A 31 -11.02 8.11 -10.45
CA LEU A 31 -12.12 7.77 -9.55
C LEU A 31 -13.42 8.44 -10.04
N PRO A 32 -14.59 7.94 -9.61
CA PRO A 32 -15.87 8.62 -9.88
C PRO A 32 -15.83 10.10 -9.45
N PRO A 33 -16.66 10.96 -10.06
CA PRO A 33 -16.71 12.38 -9.73
C PRO A 33 -16.85 12.64 -8.22
N GLY A 34 -15.96 13.46 -7.65
CA GLY A 34 -15.88 13.74 -6.21
C GLY A 34 -15.33 12.57 -5.36
N GLY A 35 -14.92 11.48 -5.99
CA GLY A 35 -14.36 10.30 -5.30
C GLY A 35 -12.99 10.58 -4.70
N ARG A 36 -12.14 11.36 -5.39
CA ARG A 36 -10.79 11.70 -4.92
C ARG A 36 -10.84 12.41 -3.57
N GLU A 37 -11.62 13.47 -3.46
CA GLU A 37 -11.76 14.25 -2.23
C GLU A 37 -12.35 13.42 -1.10
N LYS A 38 -13.31 12.56 -1.39
CA LYS A 38 -13.91 11.66 -0.39
C LYS A 38 -12.92 10.60 0.07
N VAL A 39 -12.14 10.01 -0.84
CA VAL A 39 -11.09 9.03 -0.50
C VAL A 39 -10.02 9.70 0.35
N MET A 40 -9.47 10.86 -0.06
CA MET A 40 -8.50 11.60 0.71
C MET A 40 -9.02 11.94 2.12
N ALA A 41 -10.23 12.49 2.23
CA ALA A 41 -10.82 12.85 3.52
C ALA A 41 -11.11 11.63 4.41
N SER A 42 -11.53 10.50 3.84
CA SER A 42 -11.74 9.26 4.59
C SER A 42 -10.43 8.64 5.06
N PHE A 43 -9.40 8.67 4.21
CA PHE A 43 -8.07 8.20 4.56
C PHE A 43 -7.46 9.00 5.72
N GLU A 44 -7.56 10.32 5.70
CA GLU A 44 -7.07 11.16 6.78
C GLU A 44 -7.72 10.82 8.12
N ARG A 45 -9.03 10.58 8.16
CA ARG A 45 -9.74 10.17 9.38
C ARG A 45 -9.29 8.80 9.91
N VAL A 46 -8.98 7.89 9.00
CA VAL A 46 -8.51 6.55 9.37
C VAL A 46 -7.04 6.58 9.77
N LEU A 47 -6.22 7.40 9.11
CA LEU A 47 -4.80 7.52 9.41
C LEU A 47 -4.55 8.22 10.74
N MET A 48 -5.34 9.25 11.06
CA MET A 48 -5.20 10.11 12.23
C MET A 48 -6.49 10.13 13.07
N PRO A 49 -6.88 8.97 13.65
CA PRO A 49 -8.11 8.89 14.42
C PRO A 49 -8.06 9.78 15.67
N GLY A 50 -9.15 10.51 15.90
CA GLY A 50 -9.30 11.39 17.07
C GLY A 50 -8.62 12.76 16.93
N LEU A 51 -7.99 13.08 15.79
CA LEU A 51 -7.45 14.41 15.52
C LEU A 51 -8.42 15.23 14.67
N GLU A 52 -8.59 16.50 15.04
CA GLU A 52 -9.30 17.50 14.28
C GLU A 52 -8.41 18.09 13.17
N LYS A 53 -9.04 18.63 12.12
CA LYS A 53 -8.34 19.18 10.94
C LYS A 53 -7.33 20.30 11.25
N ASN A 54 -7.52 21.03 12.35
CA ASN A 54 -6.62 22.10 12.82
C ASN A 54 -5.44 21.60 13.65
N GLN A 55 -5.34 20.30 13.92
CA GLN A 55 -4.28 19.69 14.70
C GLN A 55 -3.16 19.12 13.85
N TYR A 56 -3.36 18.94 12.54
CA TYR A 56 -2.36 18.43 11.62
C TYR A 56 -2.39 19.16 10.28
N SER A 57 -1.32 19.01 9.53
CA SER A 57 -1.25 19.46 8.14
C SER A 57 -0.93 18.29 7.24
N ILE A 58 -1.58 18.24 6.09
CA ILE A 58 -1.32 17.25 5.05
C ILE A 58 -1.31 17.92 3.67
N LEU A 59 -0.29 17.59 2.90
CA LEU A 59 -0.20 17.96 1.50
C LEU A 59 -0.50 16.75 0.65
N TRP A 60 -1.50 16.87 -0.20
CA TRP A 60 -1.79 15.90 -1.25
C TRP A 60 -1.24 16.35 -2.60
N VAL A 61 -0.67 15.42 -3.34
CA VAL A 61 -0.17 15.65 -4.70
C VAL A 61 -0.65 14.51 -5.58
N GLU A 62 -1.44 14.86 -6.58
CA GLU A 62 -1.94 13.91 -7.56
C GLU A 62 -0.89 13.69 -8.64
N HIS A 63 -0.66 12.43 -8.99
CA HIS A 63 0.14 12.00 -10.12
C HIS A 63 -0.63 11.00 -10.98
N GLN A 64 -0.32 10.99 -12.26
CA GLN A 64 -0.70 9.91 -13.17
C GLN A 64 0.56 9.25 -13.69
N ASP A 65 0.81 8.01 -13.31
CA ASP A 65 1.92 7.22 -13.82
C ASP A 65 1.39 6.01 -14.60
N LYS A 66 1.87 5.86 -15.83
CA LYS A 66 1.50 4.73 -16.72
C LYS A 66 -0.01 4.50 -16.84
N GLY A 67 -0.81 5.59 -16.79
CA GLY A 67 -2.26 5.54 -16.89
C GLY A 67 -2.98 5.15 -15.60
N ARG A 68 -2.31 5.19 -14.46
CA ARG A 68 -2.87 4.94 -13.12
C ARG A 68 -2.89 6.21 -12.29
N LEU A 69 -3.93 6.35 -11.46
CA LEU A 69 -4.03 7.44 -10.51
C LEU A 69 -3.17 7.15 -9.28
N GLU A 70 -2.40 8.13 -8.86
CA GLU A 70 -1.65 8.10 -7.60
C GLU A 70 -1.93 9.38 -6.80
N LEU A 71 -2.37 9.21 -5.55
CA LEU A 71 -2.55 10.28 -4.59
C LEU A 71 -1.41 10.20 -3.56
N ASN A 72 -0.39 11.00 -3.78
CA ASN A 72 0.76 11.09 -2.88
C ASN A 72 0.45 12.05 -1.73
N PHE A 73 0.90 11.74 -0.51
CA PHE A 73 0.72 12.62 0.63
C PHE A 73 1.99 12.80 1.44
N VAL A 74 2.08 13.95 2.11
CA VAL A 74 3.15 14.29 3.07
C VAL A 74 2.51 14.95 4.28
N ILE A 75 2.86 14.46 5.48
CA ILE A 75 2.37 14.95 6.76
C ILE A 75 3.57 15.34 7.62
N PRO A 76 3.72 16.60 8.07
CA PRO A 76 4.69 16.96 9.11
C PRO A 76 4.43 16.17 10.39
N ASN A 77 5.46 15.60 11.00
CA ASN A 77 5.32 14.79 12.23
C ASN A 77 5.19 15.66 13.49
N MET A 78 4.34 16.68 13.41
CA MET A 78 4.07 17.61 14.50
C MET A 78 2.58 17.89 14.63
N GLU A 79 2.03 17.75 15.82
CA GLU A 79 0.68 18.19 16.16
C GLU A 79 0.69 19.70 16.35
N LEU A 80 -0.17 20.42 15.63
CA LEU A 80 -0.04 21.86 15.42
C LEU A 80 -0.44 22.71 16.63
N GLN A 81 -1.32 22.21 17.50
CA GLN A 81 -1.80 22.98 18.68
C GLN A 81 -0.83 22.86 19.86
N THR A 82 -0.24 21.69 20.05
CA THR A 82 0.61 21.41 21.20
C THR A 82 2.09 21.39 20.86
N GLY A 83 2.45 21.35 19.58
CA GLY A 83 3.83 21.18 19.12
C GLY A 83 4.43 19.80 19.44
N LYS A 84 3.63 18.85 19.92
CA LYS A 84 4.08 17.51 20.23
C LYS A 84 4.34 16.69 18.97
N ARG A 85 5.15 15.65 19.13
CA ARG A 85 5.39 14.71 18.04
C ARG A 85 4.10 14.00 17.63
N LEU A 86 3.77 14.10 16.34
CA LEU A 86 2.75 13.30 15.68
C LEU A 86 3.40 12.09 15.01
N GLN A 87 2.78 10.93 15.15
CA GLN A 87 3.13 9.71 14.41
C GLN A 87 1.89 9.20 13.70
N PRO A 88 1.67 9.63 12.44
CA PRO A 88 0.45 9.29 11.70
C PRO A 88 0.27 7.79 11.47
N TYR A 89 1.37 7.05 11.31
CA TYR A 89 1.33 5.64 11.02
C TYR A 89 2.41 4.85 11.75
N TYR A 90 2.02 3.75 12.37
CA TYR A 90 2.89 2.73 12.92
C TYR A 90 2.43 1.36 12.43
N ASP A 91 3.19 0.76 11.52
CA ASP A 91 2.80 -0.42 10.74
C ASP A 91 2.19 -1.54 11.59
N ARG A 92 2.85 -1.89 12.69
CA ARG A 92 2.43 -3.01 13.55
C ARG A 92 1.04 -2.83 14.18
N ALA A 93 0.67 -1.59 14.49
CA ALA A 93 -0.61 -1.27 15.13
C ALA A 93 -1.68 -0.86 14.11
N ASP A 94 -1.28 -0.14 13.05
CA ASP A 94 -2.23 0.56 12.18
C ASP A 94 -2.56 -0.20 10.90
N ARG A 95 -1.70 -1.14 10.48
CA ARG A 95 -1.90 -1.92 9.25
C ARG A 95 -3.28 -2.56 9.15
N PRO A 96 -3.80 -3.29 10.16
CA PRO A 96 -5.13 -3.92 10.05
C PRO A 96 -6.24 -2.90 9.80
N ARG A 97 -6.13 -1.69 10.39
CA ARG A 97 -7.10 -0.60 10.20
C ARG A 97 -7.04 -0.03 8.78
N ILE A 98 -5.83 0.16 8.25
CA ILE A 98 -5.63 0.66 6.88
C ILE A 98 -6.07 -0.39 5.85
N ASP A 99 -5.75 -1.67 6.06
CA ASP A 99 -6.17 -2.77 5.18
C ASP A 99 -7.71 -2.89 5.14
N ALA A 100 -8.37 -2.79 6.30
CA ALA A 100 -9.83 -2.78 6.37
C ALA A 100 -10.44 -1.57 5.64
N TRP A 101 -9.87 -0.38 5.81
CA TRP A 101 -10.28 0.82 5.08
C TRP A 101 -10.12 0.64 3.56
N GLN A 102 -8.98 0.09 3.11
CA GLN A 102 -8.73 -0.18 1.69
C GLN A 102 -9.79 -1.12 1.10
N THR A 103 -10.09 -2.21 1.80
CA THR A 103 -11.14 -3.16 1.37
C THR A 103 -12.50 -2.48 1.23
N LEU A 104 -12.89 -1.64 2.21
CA LEU A 104 -14.15 -0.90 2.17
C LEU A 104 -14.20 0.10 1.01
N VAL A 105 -13.12 0.82 0.76
CA VAL A 105 -13.04 1.81 -0.34
C VAL A 105 -13.09 1.10 -1.68
N ASN A 106 -12.32 0.01 -1.87
CA ASN A 106 -12.33 -0.77 -3.09
C ASN A 106 -13.73 -1.31 -3.40
N HIS A 107 -14.41 -1.86 -2.39
CA HIS A 107 -15.78 -2.34 -2.54
C HIS A 107 -16.76 -1.21 -2.85
N HIS A 108 -16.69 -0.09 -2.13
CA HIS A 108 -17.62 1.03 -2.28
C HIS A 108 -17.56 1.68 -3.68
N TYR A 109 -16.38 1.81 -4.23
CA TYR A 109 -16.15 2.43 -5.56
C TYR A 109 -16.02 1.42 -6.70
N GLY A 110 -16.09 0.11 -6.42
CA GLY A 110 -15.90 -0.95 -7.42
C GLY A 110 -14.48 -0.95 -8.02
N LEU A 111 -13.48 -0.65 -7.19
CA LEU A 111 -12.08 -0.56 -7.63
C LEU A 111 -11.44 -1.96 -7.64
N HIS A 112 -10.35 -2.06 -8.41
CA HIS A 112 -9.52 -3.26 -8.39
C HIS A 112 -8.95 -3.51 -7.00
N ASP A 113 -9.31 -4.64 -6.39
CA ASP A 113 -8.77 -5.05 -5.10
C ASP A 113 -7.61 -6.04 -5.32
N PRO A 114 -6.34 -5.65 -5.04
CA PRO A 114 -5.20 -6.54 -5.17
C PRO A 114 -5.22 -7.72 -4.19
N ASN A 115 -6.02 -7.64 -3.13
CA ASN A 115 -6.16 -8.69 -2.11
C ASN A 115 -7.32 -9.64 -2.40
N ALA A 116 -8.15 -9.34 -3.39
CA ALA A 116 -9.23 -10.25 -3.80
C ALA A 116 -8.63 -11.60 -4.23
N PRO A 117 -9.29 -12.73 -3.92
CA PRO A 117 -8.77 -14.06 -4.22
C PRO A 117 -8.36 -14.24 -5.69
N GLU A 118 -9.13 -13.67 -6.61
CA GLU A 118 -8.90 -13.71 -8.06
C GLU A 118 -7.69 -12.87 -8.52
N ASN A 119 -7.31 -11.85 -7.75
CA ASN A 119 -6.20 -10.94 -8.06
C ASN A 119 -4.93 -11.28 -7.27
N ARG A 120 -5.04 -12.19 -6.31
CA ARG A 120 -3.94 -12.51 -5.40
C ARG A 120 -2.84 -13.24 -6.15
N ARG A 121 -1.66 -12.64 -6.21
CA ARG A 121 -0.48 -13.32 -6.73
C ARG A 121 -0.08 -14.44 -5.76
N ILE A 122 -0.03 -15.67 -6.25
CA ILE A 122 0.34 -16.84 -5.46
C ILE A 122 1.84 -16.81 -5.12
N LEU A 123 2.65 -16.36 -6.08
CA LEU A 123 4.10 -16.24 -5.93
C LEU A 123 4.61 -14.92 -6.53
N THR A 124 5.50 -14.24 -5.82
CA THR A 124 6.24 -13.09 -6.31
C THR A 124 7.72 -13.43 -6.38
N LEU A 125 8.34 -13.17 -7.54
CA LEU A 125 9.78 -13.30 -7.70
C LEU A 125 10.49 -12.04 -7.21
N SER A 126 11.74 -12.20 -6.75
CA SER A 126 12.60 -11.08 -6.40
C SER A 126 13.02 -10.32 -7.66
N ASP A 127 12.91 -8.99 -7.66
CA ASP A 127 13.21 -8.12 -8.81
C ASP A 127 14.73 -8.06 -9.15
N ASN A 128 15.59 -8.55 -8.27
CA ASN A 128 17.06 -8.44 -8.40
C ASN A 128 17.78 -9.79 -8.57
N LEU A 129 17.16 -10.75 -9.24
CA LEU A 129 17.80 -12.03 -9.53
C LEU A 129 18.68 -11.92 -10.81
N PRO A 130 19.89 -12.51 -10.83
CA PRO A 130 20.65 -12.70 -12.07
C PRO A 130 19.81 -13.43 -13.12
N GLU A 131 19.96 -13.09 -14.42
CA GLU A 131 19.13 -13.60 -15.53
C GLU A 131 18.97 -15.13 -15.54
N THR A 132 20.06 -15.87 -15.27
CA THR A 132 20.04 -17.34 -15.21
C THR A 132 19.18 -17.88 -14.06
N LYS A 133 19.18 -17.20 -12.92
CA LYS A 133 18.34 -17.55 -11.75
C LYS A 133 16.90 -17.07 -11.93
N GLN A 134 16.70 -16.00 -12.67
CA GLN A 134 15.36 -15.49 -12.97
C GLN A 134 14.59 -16.47 -13.85
N ALA A 135 15.19 -16.96 -14.95
CA ALA A 135 14.56 -17.94 -15.83
C ALA A 135 14.19 -19.25 -15.10
N LEU A 136 15.08 -19.74 -14.22
CA LEU A 136 14.80 -20.90 -13.38
C LEU A 136 13.66 -20.65 -12.39
N ALA A 137 13.69 -19.51 -11.71
CA ALA A 137 12.67 -19.14 -10.74
C ALA A 137 11.30 -18.97 -11.42
N GLU A 138 11.24 -18.37 -12.61
CA GLU A 138 10.01 -18.26 -13.40
C GLU A 138 9.46 -19.62 -13.84
N SER A 139 10.32 -20.55 -14.22
CA SER A 139 9.94 -21.91 -14.59
C SER A 139 9.35 -22.68 -13.41
N VAL A 140 10.01 -22.61 -12.24
CA VAL A 140 9.54 -23.22 -10.99
C VAL A 140 8.21 -22.59 -10.55
N THR A 141 8.11 -21.26 -10.61
CA THR A 141 6.88 -20.54 -10.25
C THR A 141 5.71 -20.97 -11.12
N ARG A 142 5.89 -21.03 -12.44
CA ARG A 142 4.87 -21.52 -13.37
C ARG A 142 4.44 -22.95 -13.09
N GLY A 143 5.39 -23.82 -12.75
CA GLY A 143 5.12 -25.22 -12.39
C GLY A 143 4.27 -25.33 -11.13
N ILE A 144 4.62 -24.62 -10.07
CA ILE A 144 3.89 -24.59 -8.81
C ILE A 144 2.48 -24.00 -9.00
N ASP A 145 2.37 -22.92 -9.77
CA ASP A 145 1.11 -22.26 -10.07
C ASP A 145 0.15 -23.19 -10.82
N ALA A 146 0.67 -23.91 -11.82
CA ALA A 146 -0.11 -24.93 -12.55
C ALA A 146 -0.62 -26.04 -11.63
N LEU A 147 0.23 -26.58 -10.75
CA LEU A 147 -0.14 -27.63 -9.79
C LEU A 147 -1.16 -27.13 -8.74
N TYR A 148 -1.06 -25.88 -8.35
CA TYR A 148 -2.02 -25.24 -7.45
C TYR A 148 -3.40 -25.10 -8.13
N HIS A 149 -3.45 -24.65 -9.38
CA HIS A 149 -4.70 -24.51 -10.15
C HIS A 149 -5.38 -25.85 -10.44
N VAL A 150 -4.61 -26.91 -10.63
CA VAL A 150 -5.15 -28.28 -10.81
C VAL A 150 -5.58 -28.89 -9.47
N GLY A 151 -5.23 -28.25 -8.34
CA GLY A 151 -5.59 -28.70 -6.98
C GLY A 151 -4.71 -29.82 -6.42
N GLU A 152 -3.59 -30.12 -7.08
CA GLU A 152 -2.62 -31.12 -6.61
C GLU A 152 -1.83 -30.64 -5.40
N ILE A 153 -1.62 -29.31 -5.26
CA ILE A 153 -1.04 -28.71 -4.06
C ILE A 153 -2.00 -27.68 -3.47
N LYS A 154 -2.21 -27.73 -2.15
CA LYS A 154 -3.13 -26.83 -1.43
C LYS A 154 -2.43 -25.88 -0.47
N GLY A 155 -1.11 -25.72 -0.59
CA GLY A 155 -0.31 -24.83 0.24
C GLY A 155 1.14 -25.28 0.39
N ARG A 156 1.88 -24.62 1.29
CA ARG A 156 3.32 -24.83 1.48
C ARG A 156 3.71 -26.29 1.78
N GLN A 157 2.90 -27.01 2.55
CA GLN A 157 3.16 -28.42 2.87
C GLN A 157 3.04 -29.35 1.66
N GLY A 158 2.19 -28.99 0.66
CA GLY A 158 2.07 -29.74 -0.58
C GLY A 158 3.28 -29.57 -1.52
N CYS A 159 4.00 -28.45 -1.42
CA CYS A 159 5.22 -28.22 -2.21
C CYS A 159 6.41 -29.07 -1.74
N ASP A 160 6.50 -29.34 -0.43
CA ASP A 160 7.61 -30.12 0.14
C ASP A 160 7.52 -31.61 -0.23
N SER A 161 6.33 -32.17 -0.38
CA SER A 161 6.11 -33.55 -0.78
C SER A 161 6.36 -33.82 -2.27
N GLY A 162 6.19 -32.81 -3.14
CA GLY A 162 6.45 -32.92 -4.58
C GLY A 162 7.93 -32.90 -4.96
N ALA A 163 8.80 -32.36 -4.10
CA ALA A 163 10.25 -32.26 -4.35
C ALA A 163 11.03 -33.57 -4.12
N HIS A 164 10.43 -34.60 -3.49
CA HIS A 164 11.07 -35.87 -3.17
C HIS A 164 10.73 -37.03 -4.13
N GLY A 165 9.87 -36.82 -5.14
CA GLY A 165 9.42 -37.82 -6.08
C GLY A 165 10.27 -38.05 -7.33
N GLY A 166 11.45 -37.49 -7.41
CA GLY A 166 12.30 -37.54 -8.62
C GLY A 166 13.69 -38.12 -8.41
N ARG A 167 13.75 -39.34 -7.87
CA ARG A 167 14.96 -40.18 -7.95
C ARG A 167 14.53 -41.64 -7.95
N ASP A 168 14.39 -42.18 -9.14
CA ASP A 168 14.67 -43.59 -9.52
C ASP A 168 15.17 -43.59 -10.96
#